data_28f084b4bf8f3754579c6d1ebb019d14
#
_entry.id   28f084b4bf8f3754579c6d1ebb019d14
#
_cell.length_a   1.000
_cell.length_b   1.000
_cell.length_c   1.000
_cell.angle_alpha   90.00
_cell.angle_beta   90.00
_cell.angle_gamma   90.00
#
_symmetry.space_group_name_H-M   'P 1'
#
loop_
_entity.id
_entity.type
_entity.pdbx_description
1 polymer ?
#
loop_
_entity_poly.entity_id
_entity_poly.type
_entity_poly.pdbx_seq_one_letter_code
_entity_poly.pdbx_strand_id
1 'polypeptide(L)'
;VPEGHSVHRIALQFERDIVGHAVATSSPQGRFAEGAALLDGRTVLESTAVGKHLLLRFEGDATLHVHLGLYGAWDFLGRVSPLFDDGKAGSSIGAPRRRRAVRLSETEHETDSDLEEFPPPPIGAVRVRIQTEETVADLRGPTACEVMDPSQVEVLLARLGPDPAADDSDEARDRFVNRLRKTATPVGLVLMDQSVVSGIGNIYRAELLYRAGLDPHTPGKLVPLELARELWADWALLLEDGIRTGMMITRRGLTKTQRSAAVRSRAERNYVYKREGLPCRVCGTNVLLEEIGARKLYWCPVCQS
;
A
#
# COMPACT_ATOMS: atom_id res chain seq x y z
N VAL A 1 6.11 -5.20 -4.81
CA VAL A 1 6.32 -3.78 -4.49
C VAL A 1 5.12 -3.32 -3.69
N PRO A 2 5.29 -2.84 -2.46
CA PRO A 2 4.19 -2.26 -1.72
C PRO A 2 3.53 -1.14 -2.53
N GLU A 3 2.20 -1.18 -2.66
CA GLU A 3 1.40 -0.14 -3.28
C GLU A 3 0.52 0.52 -2.20
N GLY A 4 -0.23 1.56 -2.53
CA GLY A 4 -0.94 2.38 -1.55
C GLY A 4 -1.73 1.58 -0.51
N HIS A 5 -2.51 0.58 -0.94
CA HIS A 5 -3.32 -0.24 -0.02
C HIS A 5 -2.51 -0.91 1.10
N SER A 6 -1.28 -1.37 0.80
CA SER A 6 -0.41 -2.00 1.81
C SER A 6 0.02 -1.01 2.89
N VAL A 7 0.34 0.23 2.48
CA VAL A 7 0.78 1.28 3.42
C VAL A 7 -0.37 1.78 4.29
N HIS A 8 -1.56 1.95 3.70
CA HIS A 8 -2.77 2.26 4.46
C HIS A 8 -3.12 1.17 5.48
N ARG A 9 -2.97 -0.12 5.13
CA ARG A 9 -3.16 -1.23 6.08
C ARG A 9 -2.16 -1.17 7.24
N ILE A 10 -0.90 -0.86 6.94
CA ILE A 10 0.13 -0.67 7.97
C ILE A 10 -0.24 0.49 8.89
N ALA A 11 -0.69 1.62 8.34
CA ALA A 11 -1.14 2.75 9.15
C ALA A 11 -2.31 2.37 10.06
N LEU A 12 -3.31 1.64 9.56
CA LEU A 12 -4.43 1.13 10.36
C LEU A 12 -3.97 0.16 11.46
N GLN A 13 -2.92 -0.63 11.23
CA GLN A 13 -2.39 -1.53 12.26
C GLN A 13 -1.71 -0.75 13.39
N PHE A 14 -0.92 0.28 13.04
CA PHE A 14 -0.34 1.20 14.04
C PHE A 14 -1.43 1.93 14.83
N GLU A 15 -2.47 2.41 14.14
CA GLU A 15 -3.60 3.11 14.78
C GLU A 15 -4.28 2.22 15.83
N ARG A 16 -4.44 0.93 15.55
CA ARG A 16 -5.14 0.00 16.45
C ARG A 16 -4.31 -0.48 17.64
N ASP A 17 -3.01 -0.69 17.42
CA ASP A 17 -2.20 -1.44 18.38
C ASP A 17 -1.11 -0.60 19.05
N ILE A 18 -0.82 0.60 18.54
CA ILE A 18 0.34 1.39 18.99
C ILE A 18 0.00 2.86 19.30
N VAL A 19 -0.91 3.48 18.53
CA VAL A 19 -1.33 4.85 18.81
C VAL A 19 -1.93 4.97 20.21
N GLY A 20 -1.58 6.04 20.92
CA GLY A 20 -1.97 6.30 22.31
C GLY A 20 -1.02 5.70 23.34
N HIS A 21 -0.01 4.94 22.93
CA HIS A 21 0.97 4.32 23.84
C HIS A 21 2.32 5.02 23.77
N ALA A 22 2.98 5.16 24.94
CA ALA A 22 4.40 5.42 25.01
C ALA A 22 5.16 4.17 24.56
N VAL A 23 6.17 4.32 23.70
CA VAL A 23 6.85 3.19 23.07
C VAL A 23 8.34 3.18 23.35
N ALA A 24 8.91 2.00 23.55
CA ALA A 24 10.35 1.82 23.45
C ALA A 24 10.71 1.73 21.96
N THR A 25 11.63 2.61 21.54
CA THR A 25 12.08 2.66 20.14
C THR A 25 13.56 2.34 20.07
N SER A 26 13.94 1.42 19.20
CA SER A 26 15.33 1.00 19.01
C SER A 26 15.67 0.76 17.55
N SER A 27 16.97 0.69 17.24
CA SER A 27 17.47 0.34 15.92
C SER A 27 18.42 -0.87 16.02
N PRO A 28 17.89 -2.11 16.04
CA PRO A 28 18.73 -3.30 16.19
C PRO A 28 19.85 -3.41 15.15
N GLN A 29 19.62 -2.94 13.93
CA GLN A 29 20.61 -2.89 12.85
C GLN A 29 21.62 -1.72 13.01
N GLY A 30 21.31 -0.72 13.84
CA GLY A 30 22.14 0.48 14.07
C GLY A 30 21.99 1.61 13.04
N ARG A 31 21.41 1.36 11.86
CA ARG A 31 21.32 2.37 10.77
C ARG A 31 20.31 3.49 10.99
N PHE A 32 19.55 3.42 12.08
CA PHE A 32 18.57 4.44 12.49
C PHE A 32 18.71 4.78 13.98
N ALA A 33 19.90 4.58 14.57
CA ALA A 33 20.12 4.74 16.00
C ALA A 33 19.78 6.14 16.51
N GLU A 34 20.19 7.19 15.81
CA GLU A 34 19.90 8.59 16.18
C GLU A 34 18.39 8.87 16.13
N GLY A 35 17.71 8.46 15.05
CA GLY A 35 16.26 8.63 14.92
C GLY A 35 15.49 7.81 15.97
N ALA A 36 15.94 6.59 16.27
CA ALA A 36 15.35 5.78 17.33
C ALA A 36 15.46 6.46 18.70
N ALA A 37 16.63 7.02 19.03
CA ALA A 37 16.86 7.74 20.29
C ALA A 37 15.98 9.01 20.43
N LEU A 38 15.64 9.66 19.29
CA LEU A 38 14.73 10.81 19.30
C LEU A 38 13.28 10.41 19.60
N LEU A 39 12.89 9.18 19.27
CA LEU A 39 11.52 8.69 19.42
C LEU A 39 11.32 7.84 20.67
N ASP A 40 12.38 7.35 21.28
CA ASP A 40 12.33 6.45 22.43
C ASP A 40 11.65 7.09 23.66
N GLY A 41 10.73 6.35 24.27
CA GLY A 41 9.93 6.78 25.40
C GLY A 41 8.79 7.75 25.08
N ARG A 42 8.60 8.16 23.81
CA ARG A 42 7.53 9.07 23.40
C ARG A 42 6.24 8.34 23.10
N THR A 43 5.12 9.04 23.26
CA THR A 43 3.79 8.56 22.87
C THR A 43 3.60 8.72 21.35
N VAL A 44 3.12 7.68 20.69
CA VAL A 44 2.63 7.76 19.30
C VAL A 44 1.24 8.38 19.31
N LEU A 45 1.07 9.53 18.67
CA LEU A 45 -0.17 10.30 18.69
C LEU A 45 -1.10 9.99 17.52
N GLU A 46 -0.52 9.62 16.38
CA GLU A 46 -1.29 9.44 15.14
C GLU A 46 -0.52 8.55 14.17
N SER A 47 -1.25 7.79 13.37
CA SER A 47 -0.72 6.99 12.27
C SER A 47 -1.48 7.28 11.00
N THR A 48 -0.81 7.81 9.98
CA THR A 48 -1.43 8.14 8.69
C THR A 48 -0.63 7.58 7.53
N ALA A 49 -1.30 7.39 6.40
CA ALA A 49 -0.66 7.06 5.14
C ALA A 49 -1.15 8.00 4.04
N VAL A 50 -0.24 8.43 3.17
CA VAL A 50 -0.57 9.12 1.93
C VAL A 50 0.22 8.47 0.80
N GLY A 51 -0.47 7.85 -0.12
CA GLY A 51 0.13 7.07 -1.19
C GLY A 51 0.94 5.89 -0.64
N LYS A 52 2.25 5.99 -0.76
CA LYS A 52 3.20 4.95 -0.32
C LYS A 52 4.05 5.41 0.89
N HIS A 53 3.67 6.50 1.52
CA HIS A 53 4.35 7.10 2.66
C HIS A 53 3.56 6.82 3.94
N LEU A 54 4.20 6.20 4.92
CA LEU A 54 3.69 6.04 6.27
C LEU A 54 4.26 7.18 7.12
N LEU A 55 3.40 7.81 7.90
CA LEU A 55 3.73 8.89 8.83
C LEU A 55 3.20 8.53 10.22
N LEU A 56 4.09 8.37 11.18
CA LEU A 56 3.75 8.16 12.58
C LEU A 56 4.15 9.41 13.34
N ARG A 57 3.17 10.14 13.86
CA ARG A 57 3.41 11.36 14.65
C ARG A 57 3.57 11.01 16.12
N PHE A 58 4.65 11.50 16.70
CA PHE A 58 5.00 11.34 18.11
C PHE A 58 4.84 12.65 18.88
N GLU A 59 4.81 12.57 20.21
CA GLU A 59 4.93 13.74 21.07
C GLU A 59 6.20 14.55 20.74
N GLY A 60 6.13 15.89 20.90
CA GLY A 60 7.25 16.79 20.66
C GLY A 60 7.55 17.01 19.17
N ASP A 61 6.48 17.07 18.34
CA ASP A 61 6.55 17.46 16.92
C ASP A 61 7.50 16.62 16.05
N ALA A 62 7.73 15.37 16.44
CA ALA A 62 8.53 14.42 15.68
C ALA A 62 7.61 13.46 14.89
N THR A 63 7.90 13.27 13.62
CA THR A 63 7.18 12.32 12.77
C THR A 63 8.15 11.31 12.17
N LEU A 64 7.95 10.03 12.46
CA LEU A 64 8.65 8.97 11.74
C LEU A 64 8.03 8.82 10.36
N HIS A 65 8.80 9.13 9.33
CA HIS A 65 8.45 8.88 7.93
C HIS A 65 9.08 7.58 7.46
N VAL A 66 8.27 6.72 6.83
CA VAL A 66 8.73 5.46 6.23
C VAL A 66 8.21 5.32 4.81
N HIS A 67 9.12 5.02 3.88
CA HIS A 67 8.80 4.56 2.54
C HIS A 67 9.38 3.16 2.32
N LEU A 68 8.52 2.17 2.10
CA LEU A 68 8.94 0.76 2.05
C LEU A 68 9.81 0.42 0.83
N GLY A 69 9.62 1.12 -0.29
CA GLY A 69 10.31 0.80 -1.55
C GLY A 69 9.89 -0.55 -2.11
N LEU A 70 10.85 -1.32 -2.61
CA LEU A 70 10.58 -2.62 -3.27
C LEU A 70 10.49 -3.79 -2.28
N TYR A 71 11.23 -3.75 -1.18
CA TYR A 71 11.48 -4.90 -0.30
C TYR A 71 11.13 -4.62 1.16
N GLY A 72 10.73 -3.38 1.47
CA GLY A 72 10.38 -3.00 2.84
C GLY A 72 9.13 -3.73 3.34
N ALA A 73 9.15 -4.07 4.63
CA ALA A 73 8.03 -4.70 5.30
C ALA A 73 8.01 -4.34 6.78
N TRP A 74 6.80 -4.27 7.34
CA TRP A 74 6.56 -4.26 8.76
C TRP A 74 6.10 -5.64 9.23
N ASP A 75 6.69 -6.15 10.30
CA ASP A 75 6.22 -7.33 11.03
C ASP A 75 5.64 -6.86 12.36
N PHE A 76 4.39 -7.22 12.63
CA PHE A 76 3.74 -6.97 13.91
C PHE A 76 3.70 -8.27 14.71
N LEU A 77 4.14 -8.22 15.96
CA LEU A 77 4.34 -9.38 16.83
C LEU A 77 3.70 -9.12 18.21
N GLY A 78 3.24 -10.17 18.86
CA GLY A 78 2.56 -10.06 20.15
C GLY A 78 1.05 -9.96 20.00
N ARG A 79 0.42 -9.03 20.73
CA ARG A 79 -1.01 -8.78 20.60
C ARG A 79 -1.26 -7.92 19.36
N VAL A 80 -1.75 -8.56 18.30
CA VAL A 80 -2.06 -7.90 17.03
C VAL A 80 -3.55 -7.98 16.76
N SER A 81 -4.18 -6.81 16.63
CA SER A 81 -5.62 -6.69 16.38
C SER A 81 -5.95 -7.03 14.93
N PRO A 82 -7.05 -7.76 14.65
CA PRO A 82 -7.51 -7.94 13.27
C PRO A 82 -7.95 -6.59 12.68
N LEU A 83 -7.48 -6.27 11.47
CA LEU A 83 -7.82 -5.00 10.83
C LEU A 83 -9.29 -4.92 10.41
N PHE A 84 -9.86 -6.03 9.96
CA PHE A 84 -11.26 -6.12 9.52
C PHE A 84 -11.87 -7.42 10.04
N ASP A 85 -13.17 -7.37 10.30
CA ASP A 85 -13.93 -8.58 10.67
C ASP A 85 -14.27 -9.35 9.39
N ASP A 86 -13.47 -10.36 9.05
CA ASP A 86 -13.60 -11.15 7.82
C ASP A 86 -14.81 -12.08 7.79
N GLY A 87 -15.65 -12.06 8.81
CA GLY A 87 -16.79 -13.00 8.93
C GLY A 87 -16.37 -14.47 8.92
N LYS A 88 -15.07 -14.77 9.03
CA LYS A 88 -14.59 -16.13 9.24
C LYS A 88 -14.86 -16.53 10.69
N ALA A 89 -15.94 -17.28 10.87
CA ALA A 89 -16.23 -18.00 12.09
C ALA A 89 -15.05 -18.92 12.43
N GLY A 90 -14.15 -18.47 13.25
CA GLY A 90 -12.94 -19.19 13.67
C GLY A 90 -12.20 -18.51 14.80
N SER A 91 -12.38 -17.20 14.99
CA SER A 91 -11.96 -16.52 16.20
C SER A 91 -13.08 -16.62 17.22
N SER A 92 -13.02 -17.58 18.13
CA SER A 92 -13.90 -17.58 19.29
C SER A 92 -13.76 -16.24 20.02
N ILE A 93 -14.84 -15.47 20.03
CA ILE A 93 -15.01 -14.31 20.91
C ILE A 93 -14.80 -14.85 22.34
N GLY A 94 -13.70 -14.47 23.00
CA GLY A 94 -13.56 -14.70 24.43
C GLY A 94 -12.26 -15.28 24.97
N ALA A 95 -11.28 -15.64 24.14
CA ALA A 95 -9.95 -15.95 24.66
C ALA A 95 -8.92 -15.00 24.05
N PRO A 96 -8.10 -14.30 24.85
CA PRO A 96 -6.96 -13.56 24.31
C PRO A 96 -6.03 -14.57 23.64
N ARG A 97 -5.97 -14.59 22.30
CA ARG A 97 -4.92 -15.30 21.59
C ARG A 97 -3.61 -14.58 21.92
N ARG A 98 -2.92 -15.08 22.89
CA ARG A 98 -1.59 -14.64 23.23
C ARG A 98 -0.70 -15.02 22.05
N ARG A 99 -0.10 -14.00 21.40
CA ARG A 99 1.03 -14.16 20.49
C ARG A 99 0.66 -14.48 19.03
N ARG A 100 0.22 -13.46 18.30
CA ARG A 100 0.05 -13.49 16.86
C ARG A 100 1.23 -12.77 16.21
N ALA A 101 1.81 -13.33 15.13
CA ALA A 101 2.75 -12.64 14.26
C ALA A 101 2.06 -12.31 12.94
N VAL A 102 2.05 -11.04 12.56
CA VAL A 102 1.47 -10.57 11.30
C VAL A 102 2.51 -9.80 10.52
N ARG A 103 2.80 -10.25 9.31
CA ARG A 103 3.69 -9.56 8.38
C ARG A 103 2.87 -8.81 7.34
N LEU A 104 2.99 -7.50 7.32
CA LEU A 104 2.42 -6.62 6.31
C LEU A 104 3.50 -6.23 5.30
N SER A 105 3.46 -6.85 4.15
CA SER A 105 4.36 -6.64 3.02
C SER A 105 3.60 -6.83 1.71
N GLU A 106 4.28 -6.60 0.60
CA GLU A 106 3.75 -6.87 -0.75
C GLU A 106 3.24 -8.31 -0.95
N THR A 107 3.77 -9.25 -0.19
CA THR A 107 3.39 -10.66 -0.34
C THR A 107 2.02 -10.98 0.22
N GLU A 108 1.37 -10.04 0.92
CA GLU A 108 0.01 -10.17 1.45
C GLU A 108 -0.20 -11.46 2.29
N HIS A 109 0.84 -11.93 2.97
CA HIS A 109 0.77 -13.09 3.83
C HIS A 109 0.71 -12.65 5.28
N GLU A 110 -0.42 -12.92 5.90
CA GLU A 110 -0.54 -12.96 7.36
C GLU A 110 -0.09 -14.34 7.81
N THR A 111 1.00 -14.40 8.56
CA THR A 111 1.44 -15.64 9.21
C THR A 111 1.03 -15.59 10.67
N ASP A 112 0.19 -16.53 11.07
CA ASP A 112 -0.19 -16.72 12.47
C ASP A 112 0.80 -17.73 13.06
N SER A 113 1.66 -17.31 13.97
CA SER A 113 2.58 -18.17 14.71
C SER A 113 2.52 -17.83 16.19
N ASP A 114 2.54 -18.84 17.02
CA ASP A 114 2.67 -18.65 18.47
C ASP A 114 4.09 -18.17 18.78
N LEU A 115 4.20 -17.12 19.58
CA LEU A 115 5.48 -16.63 20.12
C LEU A 115 5.76 -17.34 21.44
N GLU A 116 6.94 -17.92 21.59
CA GLU A 116 7.37 -18.58 22.82
C GLU A 116 7.69 -17.56 23.93
N GLU A 117 8.20 -16.38 23.56
CA GLU A 117 8.61 -15.30 24.47
C GLU A 117 8.19 -13.92 23.93
N PHE A 118 7.86 -12.99 24.82
CA PHE A 118 7.57 -11.60 24.47
C PHE A 118 8.38 -10.64 25.34
N PRO A 119 9.07 -9.62 24.76
CA PRO A 119 9.19 -9.37 23.33
C PRO A 119 10.11 -10.39 22.64
N PRO A 120 9.77 -10.85 21.43
CA PRO A 120 10.63 -11.78 20.71
C PRO A 120 11.93 -11.08 20.27
N PRO A 121 13.06 -11.82 20.13
CA PRO A 121 14.29 -11.24 19.63
C PRO A 121 14.11 -10.71 18.19
N PRO A 122 14.80 -9.63 17.79
CA PRO A 122 14.76 -9.12 16.43
C PRO A 122 15.25 -10.16 15.43
N ILE A 123 14.49 -10.38 14.34
CA ILE A 123 14.87 -11.33 13.29
C ILE A 123 15.37 -10.59 12.06
N GLY A 124 16.64 -10.81 11.70
CA GLY A 124 17.27 -10.21 10.53
C GLY A 124 17.62 -8.73 10.70
N ALA A 125 17.66 -7.99 9.58
CA ALA A 125 18.13 -6.60 9.58
C ALA A 125 16.98 -5.62 9.91
N VAL A 126 16.57 -5.55 11.18
CA VAL A 126 15.54 -4.64 11.66
C VAL A 126 16.10 -3.20 11.71
N ARG A 127 15.52 -2.30 10.89
CA ARG A 127 15.91 -0.88 10.80
C ARG A 127 15.45 -0.08 12.00
N VAL A 128 14.18 -0.24 12.36
CA VAL A 128 13.57 0.32 13.56
C VAL A 128 12.63 -0.71 14.15
N ARG A 129 12.66 -0.82 15.48
CA ARG A 129 11.71 -1.55 16.31
C ARG A 129 10.95 -0.55 17.15
N ILE A 130 9.62 -0.62 17.13
CA ILE A 130 8.71 0.13 17.98
C ILE A 130 7.96 -0.88 18.84
N GLN A 131 8.00 -0.70 20.16
CA GLN A 131 7.49 -1.67 21.11
C GLN A 131 6.62 -1.00 22.17
N THR A 132 5.44 -1.57 22.40
CA THR A 132 4.59 -1.34 23.58
C THR A 132 4.77 -2.51 24.57
N GLU A 133 3.98 -2.53 25.64
CA GLU A 133 3.97 -3.66 26.58
C GLU A 133 3.48 -4.97 25.94
N GLU A 134 2.64 -4.91 24.88
CA GLU A 134 1.98 -6.08 24.30
C GLU A 134 2.29 -6.31 22.81
N THR A 135 2.76 -5.28 22.11
CA THR A 135 2.95 -5.30 20.65
C THR A 135 4.34 -4.82 20.27
N VAL A 136 4.96 -5.50 19.31
CA VAL A 136 6.20 -5.08 18.66
C VAL A 136 5.94 -4.88 17.17
N ALA A 137 6.44 -3.78 16.61
CA ALA A 137 6.49 -3.52 15.17
C ALA A 137 7.95 -3.41 14.71
N ASP A 138 8.38 -4.31 13.82
CA ASP A 138 9.73 -4.38 13.26
C ASP A 138 9.73 -3.99 11.79
N LEU A 139 10.48 -2.93 11.43
CA LEU A 139 10.69 -2.50 10.06
C LEU A 139 11.94 -3.11 9.46
N ARG A 140 11.81 -3.71 8.29
CA ARG A 140 12.95 -4.25 7.53
C ARG A 140 12.98 -3.71 6.10
N GLY A 141 14.17 -3.44 5.58
CA GLY A 141 14.43 -3.12 4.18
C GLY A 141 13.76 -1.88 3.59
N PRO A 142 13.44 -0.81 4.37
CA PRO A 142 12.81 0.38 3.81
C PRO A 142 13.79 1.14 2.89
N THR A 143 13.23 1.89 1.93
CA THR A 143 13.99 2.84 1.12
C THR A 143 14.23 4.14 1.87
N ALA A 144 13.23 4.63 2.62
CA ALA A 144 13.37 5.75 3.54
C ALA A 144 12.88 5.36 4.94
N CYS A 145 13.58 5.82 5.97
CA CYS A 145 13.24 5.72 7.39
C CYS A 145 13.94 6.87 8.10
N GLU A 146 13.22 7.91 8.42
CA GLU A 146 13.76 9.18 8.92
C GLU A 146 12.77 9.85 9.87
N VAL A 147 13.29 10.70 10.77
CA VAL A 147 12.48 11.56 11.63
C VAL A 147 12.37 12.92 10.96
N MET A 148 11.16 13.40 10.79
CA MET A 148 10.83 14.68 10.19
C MET A 148 10.21 15.61 11.22
N ASP A 149 10.50 16.91 11.11
CA ASP A 149 9.76 17.97 11.76
C ASP A 149 8.47 18.31 10.96
N PRO A 150 7.53 19.10 11.52
CA PRO A 150 6.28 19.45 10.84
C PRO A 150 6.47 20.12 9.49
N SER A 151 7.50 20.96 9.33
CA SER A 151 7.77 21.67 8.08
C SER A 151 8.25 20.72 6.97
N GLN A 152 9.03 19.73 7.33
CA GLN A 152 9.50 18.68 6.42
C GLN A 152 8.33 17.78 5.98
N VAL A 153 7.41 17.46 6.90
CA VAL A 153 6.19 16.71 6.57
C VAL A 153 5.32 17.50 5.59
N GLU A 154 5.12 18.80 5.83
CA GLU A 154 4.36 19.67 4.92
C GLU A 154 4.98 19.70 3.51
N VAL A 155 6.29 19.86 3.41
CA VAL A 155 7.02 19.84 2.13
C VAL A 155 6.87 18.49 1.43
N LEU A 156 6.91 17.37 2.17
CA LEU A 156 6.69 16.04 1.61
C LEU A 156 5.26 15.94 1.03
N LEU A 157 4.25 16.26 1.82
CA LEU A 157 2.84 16.13 1.44
C LEU A 157 2.47 17.06 0.26
N ALA A 158 3.02 18.27 0.21
CA ALA A 158 2.79 19.22 -0.88
C ALA A 158 3.26 18.70 -2.25
N ARG A 159 4.22 17.78 -2.29
CA ARG A 159 4.73 17.17 -3.52
C ARG A 159 3.85 16.02 -4.02
N LEU A 160 3.01 15.46 -3.17
CA LEU A 160 2.20 14.29 -3.51
C LEU A 160 0.93 14.71 -4.26
N GLY A 161 0.54 13.85 -5.18
CA GLY A 161 -0.76 13.89 -5.80
C GLY A 161 -1.85 13.43 -4.80
N PRO A 162 -3.12 13.64 -5.13
CA PRO A 162 -4.21 13.17 -4.29
C PRO A 162 -4.20 11.65 -4.14
N ASP A 163 -4.65 11.20 -2.98
CA ASP A 163 -4.82 9.81 -2.59
C ASP A 163 -6.27 9.62 -2.15
N PRO A 164 -7.10 8.82 -2.84
CA PRO A 164 -8.51 8.70 -2.52
C PRO A 164 -8.80 8.04 -1.16
N ALA A 165 -7.85 7.32 -0.56
CA ALA A 165 -8.03 6.81 0.79
C ALA A 165 -7.79 7.87 1.88
N ALA A 166 -7.07 8.95 1.56
CA ALA A 166 -6.83 10.08 2.45
C ALA A 166 -7.81 11.25 2.17
N ASP A 167 -8.18 11.46 0.91
CA ASP A 167 -9.07 12.55 0.47
C ASP A 167 -9.77 12.13 -0.83
N ASP A 168 -11.04 11.67 -0.75
CA ASP A 168 -11.89 11.30 -1.89
C ASP A 168 -12.89 12.42 -2.24
N SER A 169 -12.53 13.66 -1.99
CA SER A 169 -13.33 14.82 -2.36
C SER A 169 -13.37 15.06 -3.87
N ASP A 170 -14.38 15.80 -4.33
CA ASP A 170 -14.44 16.27 -5.71
C ASP A 170 -13.22 17.12 -6.09
N GLU A 171 -12.71 17.89 -5.16
CA GLU A 171 -11.50 18.71 -5.33
C GLU A 171 -10.26 17.84 -5.53
N ALA A 172 -10.11 16.75 -4.79
CA ALA A 172 -9.01 15.79 -4.95
C ALA A 172 -9.09 15.11 -6.32
N ARG A 173 -10.27 14.65 -6.72
CA ARG A 173 -10.52 14.11 -8.06
C ARG A 173 -10.16 15.12 -9.15
N ASP A 174 -10.62 16.36 -9.04
CA ASP A 174 -10.38 17.37 -10.07
C ASP A 174 -8.89 17.77 -10.13
N ARG A 175 -8.16 17.76 -9.01
CA ARG A 175 -6.70 17.90 -9.00
C ARG A 175 -6.02 16.77 -9.80
N PHE A 176 -6.41 15.51 -9.58
CA PHE A 176 -5.91 14.37 -10.35
C PHE A 176 -6.21 14.53 -11.84
N VAL A 177 -7.47 14.76 -12.20
CA VAL A 177 -7.93 14.91 -13.61
C VAL A 177 -7.16 16.01 -14.33
N ASN A 178 -7.01 17.16 -13.68
CA ASN A 178 -6.29 18.31 -14.25
C ASN A 178 -4.80 18.01 -14.46
N ARG A 179 -4.14 17.35 -13.49
CA ARG A 179 -2.72 16.99 -13.60
C ARG A 179 -2.51 15.94 -14.69
N LEU A 180 -3.33 14.90 -14.74
CA LEU A 180 -3.29 13.85 -15.77
C LEU A 180 -3.45 14.47 -17.17
N ARG A 181 -4.44 15.34 -17.36
CA ARG A 181 -4.76 15.91 -18.68
C ARG A 181 -3.89 17.10 -19.10
N LYS A 182 -3.00 17.57 -18.25
CA LYS A 182 -2.09 18.69 -18.55
C LYS A 182 -0.84 18.27 -19.33
N THR A 183 -0.52 16.98 -19.41
CA THR A 183 0.75 16.50 -19.98
C THR A 183 0.59 15.75 -21.29
N ALA A 184 1.65 15.81 -22.12
CA ALA A 184 1.80 14.96 -23.31
C ALA A 184 2.45 13.60 -22.99
N THR A 185 2.86 13.36 -21.75
CA THR A 185 3.42 12.09 -21.29
C THR A 185 2.39 10.96 -21.44
N PRO A 186 2.78 9.76 -21.90
CA PRO A 186 1.91 8.59 -21.95
C PRO A 186 1.24 8.31 -20.59
N VAL A 187 -0.05 7.99 -20.59
CA VAL A 187 -0.84 7.77 -19.36
C VAL A 187 -0.27 6.63 -18.51
N GLY A 188 0.35 5.64 -19.16
CA GLY A 188 1.05 4.56 -18.47
C GLY A 188 2.25 5.03 -17.61
N LEU A 189 2.85 6.18 -17.92
CA LEU A 189 3.85 6.83 -17.08
C LEU A 189 3.23 7.80 -16.08
N VAL A 190 2.22 8.56 -16.53
CA VAL A 190 1.54 9.55 -15.67
C VAL A 190 0.95 8.92 -14.41
N LEU A 191 0.33 7.74 -14.51
CA LEU A 191 -0.23 7.03 -13.36
C LEU A 191 0.85 6.54 -12.36
N MET A 192 2.12 6.46 -12.77
CA MET A 192 3.23 6.12 -11.87
C MET A 192 3.85 7.33 -11.18
N ASP A 193 3.54 8.52 -11.66
CA ASP A 193 4.02 9.78 -11.08
C ASP A 193 3.24 10.11 -9.80
N GLN A 194 3.91 9.92 -8.66
CA GLN A 194 3.29 10.15 -7.35
C GLN A 194 2.94 11.63 -7.10
N SER A 195 3.40 12.55 -7.94
CA SER A 195 2.96 13.95 -7.91
C SER A 195 1.63 14.17 -8.61
N VAL A 196 1.22 13.28 -9.50
CA VAL A 196 -0.07 13.33 -10.20
C VAL A 196 -1.16 12.61 -9.41
N VAL A 197 -0.85 11.40 -8.95
CA VAL A 197 -1.73 10.57 -8.12
C VAL A 197 -0.88 9.71 -7.19
N SER A 198 -1.22 9.69 -5.91
CA SER A 198 -0.48 8.92 -4.92
C SER A 198 -0.99 7.49 -4.80
N GLY A 199 -0.09 6.55 -4.45
CA GLY A 199 -0.43 5.19 -4.11
C GLY A 199 -0.40 4.19 -5.26
N ILE A 200 -0.64 4.61 -6.50
CA ILE A 200 -0.59 3.73 -7.66
C ILE A 200 0.84 3.22 -7.87
N GLY A 201 0.96 1.91 -8.01
CA GLY A 201 2.17 1.25 -8.41
C GLY A 201 1.98 0.48 -9.71
N ASN A 202 2.87 -0.48 -9.95
CA ASN A 202 2.91 -1.18 -11.24
C ASN A 202 1.71 -2.09 -11.49
N ILE A 203 1.13 -2.64 -10.41
CA ILE A 203 -0.04 -3.52 -10.50
C ILE A 203 -1.27 -2.69 -10.80
N TYR A 204 -1.57 -1.71 -9.96
CA TYR A 204 -2.74 -0.86 -10.17
C TYR A 204 -2.68 -0.09 -11.48
N ARG A 205 -1.50 0.40 -11.90
CA ARG A 205 -1.34 1.04 -13.22
C ARG A 205 -1.82 0.13 -14.35
N ALA A 206 -1.28 -1.09 -14.43
CA ALA A 206 -1.60 -2.02 -15.51
C ALA A 206 -3.09 -2.38 -15.51
N GLU A 207 -3.64 -2.64 -14.34
CA GLU A 207 -5.02 -3.09 -14.18
C GLU A 207 -6.05 -1.97 -14.37
N LEU A 208 -5.78 -0.75 -13.89
CA LEU A 208 -6.63 0.42 -14.11
C LEU A 208 -6.72 0.76 -15.61
N LEU A 209 -5.59 0.79 -16.30
CA LEU A 209 -5.57 1.05 -17.75
C LEU A 209 -6.32 -0.03 -18.52
N TYR A 210 -6.15 -1.31 -18.14
CA TYR A 210 -6.91 -2.40 -18.75
C TYR A 210 -8.41 -2.26 -18.52
N ARG A 211 -8.83 -1.97 -17.29
CA ARG A 211 -10.24 -1.84 -16.88
C ARG A 211 -10.92 -0.65 -17.54
N ALA A 212 -10.14 0.39 -17.85
CA ALA A 212 -10.58 1.57 -18.60
C ALA A 212 -10.59 1.36 -20.13
N GLY A 213 -10.04 0.23 -20.64
CA GLY A 213 -9.86 0.01 -22.08
C GLY A 213 -8.90 1.03 -22.71
N LEU A 214 -8.01 1.62 -21.92
CA LEU A 214 -7.18 2.74 -22.34
C LEU A 214 -5.78 2.26 -22.74
N ASP A 215 -5.37 2.61 -23.98
CA ASP A 215 -4.02 2.40 -24.45
C ASP A 215 -3.02 3.14 -23.53
N PRO A 216 -2.07 2.42 -22.91
CA PRO A 216 -1.08 3.01 -22.01
C PRO A 216 -0.18 4.09 -22.65
N HIS A 217 -0.09 4.10 -23.97
CA HIS A 217 0.72 5.09 -24.73
C HIS A 217 -0.03 6.39 -25.02
N THR A 218 -1.34 6.42 -24.77
CA THR A 218 -2.15 7.64 -24.97
C THR A 218 -1.58 8.79 -24.14
N PRO A 219 -1.24 9.95 -24.78
CA PRO A 219 -0.85 11.15 -24.05
C PRO A 219 -1.94 11.57 -23.06
N GLY A 220 -1.56 11.93 -21.83
CA GLY A 220 -2.53 12.32 -20.80
C GLY A 220 -3.51 13.40 -21.26
N LYS A 221 -3.03 14.40 -22.03
CA LYS A 221 -3.89 15.46 -22.60
C LYS A 221 -4.97 14.99 -23.58
N LEU A 222 -4.83 13.79 -24.13
CA LEU A 222 -5.82 13.20 -25.05
C LEU A 222 -6.81 12.28 -24.34
N VAL A 223 -6.62 11.99 -23.06
CA VAL A 223 -7.57 11.21 -22.27
C VAL A 223 -8.86 12.01 -22.13
N PRO A 224 -10.03 11.47 -22.52
CA PRO A 224 -11.32 12.15 -22.35
C PRO A 224 -11.57 12.52 -20.90
N LEU A 225 -12.25 13.63 -20.64
CA LEU A 225 -12.54 14.11 -19.29
C LEU A 225 -13.27 13.06 -18.44
N GLU A 226 -14.31 12.48 -19.02
CA GLU A 226 -15.11 11.48 -18.28
C GLU A 226 -14.30 10.22 -17.99
N LEU A 227 -13.48 9.75 -18.92
CA LEU A 227 -12.61 8.60 -18.69
C LEU A 227 -11.56 8.89 -17.60
N ALA A 228 -11.05 10.12 -17.51
CA ALA A 228 -10.14 10.51 -16.43
C ALA A 228 -10.86 10.50 -15.07
N ARG A 229 -12.14 10.91 -15.01
CA ARG A 229 -12.98 10.81 -13.80
C ARG A 229 -13.27 9.36 -13.41
N GLU A 230 -13.57 8.53 -14.40
CA GLU A 230 -13.78 7.08 -14.21
C GLU A 230 -12.52 6.39 -13.70
N LEU A 231 -11.32 6.77 -14.18
CA LEU A 231 -10.05 6.26 -13.65
C LEU A 231 -9.86 6.58 -12.17
N TRP A 232 -10.24 7.79 -11.73
CA TRP A 232 -10.20 8.15 -10.30
C TRP A 232 -11.17 7.30 -9.48
N ALA A 233 -12.41 7.22 -9.92
CA ALA A 233 -13.43 6.44 -9.22
C ALA A 233 -13.06 4.95 -9.13
N ASP A 234 -12.52 4.38 -10.22
CA ASP A 234 -12.07 2.99 -10.23
C ASP A 234 -10.83 2.77 -9.35
N TRP A 235 -9.93 3.76 -9.28
CA TRP A 235 -8.81 3.75 -8.35
C TRP A 235 -9.27 3.77 -6.89
N ALA A 236 -10.20 4.64 -6.53
CA ALA A 236 -10.75 4.71 -5.19
C ALA A 236 -11.36 3.36 -4.76
N LEU A 237 -12.17 2.74 -5.63
CA LEU A 237 -12.77 1.43 -5.38
C LEU A 237 -11.73 0.31 -5.21
N LEU A 238 -10.70 0.28 -6.06
CA LEU A 238 -9.65 -0.74 -5.97
C LEU A 238 -8.76 -0.56 -4.74
N LEU A 239 -8.48 0.69 -4.37
CA LEU A 239 -7.70 1.02 -3.19
C LEU A 239 -8.46 0.60 -1.92
N GLU A 240 -9.74 0.95 -1.82
CA GLU A 240 -10.62 0.55 -0.70
C GLU A 240 -10.70 -0.98 -0.56
N ASP A 241 -10.98 -1.73 -1.66
CA ASP A 241 -11.01 -3.20 -1.61
C ASP A 241 -9.65 -3.78 -1.21
N GLY A 242 -8.56 -3.21 -1.71
CA GLY A 242 -7.19 -3.59 -1.33
C GLY A 242 -6.90 -3.33 0.15
N ILE A 243 -7.30 -2.18 0.70
CA ILE A 243 -7.17 -1.85 2.13
C ILE A 243 -8.00 -2.83 2.97
N ARG A 244 -9.25 -3.06 2.60
CA ARG A 244 -10.15 -3.95 3.33
C ARG A 244 -9.67 -5.40 3.33
N THR A 245 -9.23 -5.91 2.17
CA THR A 245 -8.94 -7.36 1.99
C THR A 245 -7.46 -7.73 2.14
N GLY A 246 -6.54 -6.76 2.04
CA GLY A 246 -5.10 -7.00 1.91
C GLY A 246 -4.70 -7.57 0.56
N MET A 247 -5.58 -7.56 -0.44
CA MET A 247 -5.35 -8.21 -1.74
C MET A 247 -5.75 -7.32 -2.90
N MET A 248 -4.92 -7.29 -3.94
CA MET A 248 -5.24 -6.62 -5.21
C MET A 248 -5.98 -7.58 -6.15
N ILE A 249 -7.29 -7.73 -5.95
CA ILE A 249 -8.16 -8.49 -6.85
C ILE A 249 -8.85 -7.49 -7.76
N THR A 250 -8.36 -7.35 -8.98
CA THR A 250 -8.77 -6.29 -9.91
C THR A 250 -9.87 -6.71 -10.90
N ARG A 251 -10.16 -8.01 -10.99
CA ARG A 251 -11.18 -8.56 -11.89
C ARG A 251 -12.59 -8.23 -11.39
N ARG A 252 -13.42 -7.69 -12.31
CA ARG A 252 -14.82 -7.34 -12.06
C ARG A 252 -15.73 -8.56 -12.20
N GLY A 253 -16.90 -8.52 -11.54
CA GLY A 253 -17.98 -9.49 -11.76
C GLY A 253 -17.63 -10.94 -11.36
N LEU A 254 -16.68 -11.16 -10.47
CA LEU A 254 -16.32 -12.51 -10.03
C LEU A 254 -17.46 -13.15 -9.23
N THR A 255 -17.84 -14.36 -9.60
CA THR A 255 -18.69 -15.23 -8.77
C THR A 255 -18.00 -15.53 -7.43
N LYS A 256 -18.75 -16.01 -6.44
CA LYS A 256 -18.17 -16.42 -5.14
C LYS A 256 -17.04 -17.42 -5.30
N THR A 257 -17.19 -18.41 -6.19
CA THR A 257 -16.17 -19.43 -6.47
C THR A 257 -14.92 -18.81 -7.09
N GLN A 258 -15.08 -17.93 -8.08
CA GLN A 258 -13.98 -17.23 -8.73
C GLN A 258 -13.24 -16.28 -7.77
N ARG A 259 -13.97 -15.55 -6.91
CA ARG A 259 -13.35 -14.71 -5.88
C ARG A 259 -12.56 -15.55 -4.87
N SER A 260 -13.10 -16.70 -4.45
CA SER A 260 -12.36 -17.64 -3.60
C SER A 260 -11.09 -18.19 -4.27
N ALA A 261 -11.13 -18.43 -5.59
CA ALA A 261 -9.95 -18.83 -6.34
C ALA A 261 -8.91 -17.70 -6.40
N ALA A 262 -9.34 -16.44 -6.64
CA ALA A 262 -8.47 -15.27 -6.64
C ALA A 262 -7.83 -14.99 -5.28
N VAL A 263 -8.53 -15.27 -4.18
CA VAL A 263 -7.95 -15.20 -2.82
C VAL A 263 -6.81 -16.20 -2.66
N ARG A 264 -6.99 -17.45 -3.13
CA ARG A 264 -5.98 -18.51 -2.99
C ARG A 264 -4.85 -18.44 -4.00
N SER A 265 -5.08 -17.86 -5.19
CA SER A 265 -4.11 -17.85 -6.29
C SER A 265 -3.94 -16.45 -6.88
N ARG A 266 -2.69 -15.94 -6.84
CA ARG A 266 -2.33 -14.66 -7.47
C ARG A 266 -2.60 -14.65 -8.96
N ALA A 267 -2.43 -15.78 -9.65
CA ALA A 267 -2.69 -15.90 -11.08
C ALA A 267 -4.15 -15.59 -11.44
N GLU A 268 -5.09 -15.73 -10.47
CA GLU A 268 -6.50 -15.48 -10.67
C GLU A 268 -6.96 -14.06 -10.30
N ARG A 269 -6.05 -13.20 -9.79
CA ARG A 269 -6.41 -11.85 -9.30
C ARG A 269 -6.56 -10.81 -10.40
N ASN A 270 -5.71 -10.86 -11.43
CA ASN A 270 -5.48 -9.78 -12.37
C ASN A 270 -5.94 -10.10 -13.79
N TYR A 271 -6.21 -9.06 -14.58
CA TYR A 271 -6.48 -9.18 -16.01
C TYR A 271 -5.19 -9.34 -16.82
N VAL A 272 -4.20 -8.48 -16.61
CA VAL A 272 -2.97 -8.40 -17.40
C VAL A 272 -1.68 -8.50 -16.60
N TYR A 273 -1.64 -8.03 -15.36
CA TYR A 273 -0.41 -7.99 -14.58
C TYR A 273 0.20 -9.38 -14.36
N LYS A 274 1.48 -9.55 -14.75
CA LYS A 274 2.22 -10.83 -14.75
C LYS A 274 1.52 -11.95 -15.54
N ARG A 275 0.90 -11.56 -16.65
CA ARG A 275 0.24 -12.51 -17.56
C ARG A 275 0.76 -12.41 -18.99
N GLU A 276 1.98 -11.90 -19.18
CA GLU A 276 2.64 -11.86 -20.50
C GLU A 276 2.61 -13.21 -21.20
N GLY A 277 2.30 -13.20 -22.48
CA GLY A 277 2.20 -14.39 -23.31
C GLY A 277 0.96 -15.27 -23.07
N LEU A 278 0.19 -15.01 -21.99
CA LEU A 278 -1.07 -15.72 -21.75
C LEU A 278 -2.23 -15.02 -22.47
N PRO A 279 -3.27 -15.78 -22.87
CA PRO A 279 -4.44 -15.19 -23.51
C PRO A 279 -5.15 -14.21 -22.58
N CYS A 280 -5.51 -13.04 -23.10
CA CYS A 280 -6.38 -12.07 -22.43
C CYS A 280 -7.69 -12.76 -22.02
N ARG A 281 -8.15 -12.49 -20.81
CA ARG A 281 -9.36 -13.12 -20.24
C ARG A 281 -10.66 -12.70 -20.93
N VAL A 282 -10.63 -11.67 -21.79
CA VAL A 282 -11.79 -11.13 -22.49
C VAL A 282 -11.72 -11.44 -23.99
N CYS A 283 -10.65 -11.04 -24.70
CA CYS A 283 -10.56 -11.17 -26.15
C CYS A 283 -9.69 -12.35 -26.65
N GLY A 284 -8.97 -13.04 -25.75
CA GLY A 284 -8.10 -14.17 -26.13
C GLY A 284 -6.75 -13.77 -26.72
N THR A 285 -6.52 -12.51 -27.08
CA THR A 285 -5.21 -12.04 -27.59
C THR A 285 -4.15 -12.13 -26.48
N ASN A 286 -2.94 -12.50 -26.83
CA ASN A 286 -1.86 -12.60 -25.82
C ASN A 286 -1.56 -11.23 -25.20
N VAL A 287 -1.46 -11.22 -23.87
CA VAL A 287 -1.02 -10.05 -23.10
C VAL A 287 0.42 -9.73 -23.45
N LEU A 288 0.68 -8.48 -23.80
CA LEU A 288 2.01 -7.98 -24.12
C LEU A 288 2.75 -7.53 -22.85
N LEU A 289 4.07 -7.64 -22.91
CA LEU A 289 5.00 -7.07 -21.94
C LEU A 289 5.95 -6.13 -22.68
N GLU A 290 6.06 -4.91 -22.20
CA GLU A 290 7.05 -3.94 -22.65
C GLU A 290 7.67 -3.22 -21.45
N GLU A 291 8.70 -2.44 -21.69
CA GLU A 291 9.31 -1.59 -20.70
C GLU A 291 9.01 -0.13 -21.03
N ILE A 292 8.41 0.59 -20.06
CA ILE A 292 8.13 2.03 -20.15
C ILE A 292 8.60 2.71 -18.85
N GLY A 293 9.50 3.69 -18.95
CA GLY A 293 10.06 4.38 -17.79
C GLY A 293 10.77 3.42 -16.81
N ALA A 294 11.58 2.50 -17.32
CA ALA A 294 12.31 1.47 -16.56
C ALA A 294 11.39 0.57 -15.72
N ARG A 295 10.13 0.41 -16.12
CA ARG A 295 9.13 -0.43 -15.45
C ARG A 295 8.42 -1.34 -16.45
N LYS A 296 8.22 -2.60 -16.07
CA LYS A 296 7.44 -3.57 -16.85
C LYS A 296 5.98 -3.14 -16.94
N LEU A 297 5.46 -2.97 -18.15
CA LEU A 297 4.06 -2.70 -18.44
C LEU A 297 3.44 -3.94 -19.07
N TYR A 298 2.31 -4.36 -18.53
CA TYR A 298 1.50 -5.48 -19.02
C TYR A 298 0.20 -4.91 -19.58
N TRP A 299 -0.16 -5.25 -20.80
CA TRP A 299 -1.38 -4.72 -21.44
C TRP A 299 -1.89 -5.63 -22.56
N CYS A 300 -3.15 -5.44 -22.95
CA CYS A 300 -3.77 -6.17 -24.05
C CYS A 300 -3.98 -5.22 -25.23
N PRO A 301 -3.33 -5.44 -26.41
CA PRO A 301 -3.40 -4.49 -27.52
C PRO A 301 -4.76 -4.45 -28.23
N VAL A 302 -5.67 -5.36 -27.93
CA VAL A 302 -7.03 -5.38 -28.49
C VAL A 302 -8.03 -4.74 -27.54
N CYS A 303 -7.91 -4.99 -26.23
CA CYS A 303 -8.85 -4.41 -25.27
C CYS A 303 -8.51 -2.99 -24.85
N GLN A 304 -7.28 -2.54 -25.14
CA GLN A 304 -6.75 -1.22 -24.80
C GLN A 304 -6.31 -0.50 -26.08
N SER A 305 -7.27 -0.11 -26.91
CA SER A 305 -7.04 0.55 -28.19
C SER A 305 -7.80 1.86 -28.31
#